data_8ab0c8eb9f645879b2bccb8e97e679a4
#
_entry.id   8ab0c8eb9f645879b2bccb8e97e679a4
#
_cell.length_a   1.000
_cell.length_b   1.000
_cell.length_c   1.000
_cell.angle_alpha   90.00
_cell.angle_beta   90.00
_cell.angle_gamma   90.00
#
_symmetry.space_group_name_H-M   'P 1'
#
loop_
_entity.id
_entity.type
_entity.pdbx_description
1 polymer ?
#
loop_
_entity_poly.entity_id
_entity_poly.type
_entity_poly.pdbx_seq_one_letter_code
_entity_poly.pdbx_strand_id
1 'polypeptide(L)' 'MHEKLERLVEEMVSRGIRFADAQREFEKRFISQVLAKVDGNLSKAADILGIHRNTLSRKMADLRLKRRP' A
#
# COMPACT_ATOMS: atom_id res chain seq x y z
N MET A 1 -9.27 12.51 8.14
CA MET A 1 -8.15 11.59 7.96
C MET A 1 -7.27 11.48 9.20
N HIS A 2 -6.93 12.59 9.76
CA HIS A 2 -6.11 12.72 10.96
C HIS A 2 -6.54 11.79 12.09
N GLU A 3 -7.79 11.92 12.50
CA GLU A 3 -8.30 11.17 13.65
C GLU A 3 -8.41 9.69 13.37
N LYS A 4 -8.80 9.32 12.17
CA LYS A 4 -8.92 7.91 11.79
C LYS A 4 -7.55 7.24 11.76
N LEU A 5 -6.57 7.92 11.22
CA LEU A 5 -5.20 7.39 11.17
C LEU A 5 -4.63 7.24 12.57
N GLU A 6 -4.84 8.23 13.43
CA GLU A 6 -4.39 8.17 14.81
C GLU A 6 -4.95 6.96 15.54
N ARG A 7 -6.26 6.71 15.40
CA ARG A 7 -6.90 5.57 16.04
C ARG A 7 -6.35 4.25 15.55
N LEU A 8 -6.14 4.16 14.24
CA LEU A 8 -5.62 2.94 13.65
C LEU A 8 -4.20 2.67 14.15
N VAL A 9 -3.37 3.70 14.19
CA VAL A 9 -2.01 3.57 14.69
C VAL A 9 -2.00 3.17 16.17
N GLU A 10 -2.86 3.80 16.97
CA GLU A 10 -2.97 3.45 18.39
C GLU A 10 -3.35 1.98 18.58
N GLU A 11 -4.29 1.50 17.78
CA GLU A 11 -4.71 0.11 17.87
C GLU A 11 -3.56 -0.83 17.49
N MET A 12 -2.84 -0.49 16.42
CA MET A 12 -1.71 -1.30 15.99
C MET A 12 -0.61 -1.34 17.05
N VAL A 13 -0.30 -0.20 17.65
CA VAL A 13 0.71 -0.12 18.71
C VAL A 13 0.29 -0.94 19.91
N SER A 14 -0.97 -0.83 20.34
CA SER A 14 -1.43 -1.57 21.52
C SER A 14 -1.49 -3.07 21.29
N ARG A 15 -1.61 -3.52 20.04
CA ARG A 15 -1.55 -4.94 19.74
C ARG A 15 -0.13 -5.46 19.56
N GLY A 16 0.85 -4.58 19.70
CA GLY A 16 2.25 -4.98 19.58
C GLY A 16 2.72 -5.24 18.16
N ILE A 17 2.04 -4.66 17.16
CA ILE A 17 2.45 -4.82 15.78
C ILE A 17 3.75 -4.08 15.54
N ARG A 18 4.72 -4.76 14.95
CA ARG A 18 6.03 -4.18 14.71
C ARG A 18 5.97 -3.21 13.53
N PHE A 19 6.87 -2.24 13.56
CA PHE A 19 6.91 -1.19 12.55
C PHE A 19 6.97 -1.75 11.13
N ALA A 20 7.85 -2.71 10.89
CA ALA A 20 7.99 -3.31 9.55
C ALA A 20 6.70 -3.97 9.08
N ASP A 21 6.00 -4.65 10.00
CA ASP A 21 4.75 -5.32 9.65
C ASP A 21 3.64 -4.31 9.39
N ALA A 22 3.59 -3.24 10.19
CA ALA A 22 2.62 -2.18 9.98
C ALA A 22 2.83 -1.50 8.63
N GLN A 23 4.09 -1.21 8.31
CA GLN A 23 4.45 -0.59 7.04
C GLN A 23 4.04 -1.46 5.86
N ARG A 24 4.32 -2.76 5.96
CA ARG A 24 3.97 -3.71 4.92
C ARG A 24 2.46 -3.77 4.70
N GLU A 25 1.69 -3.83 5.78
CA GLU A 25 0.22 -3.84 5.66
C GLU A 25 -0.32 -2.55 5.06
N PHE A 26 0.23 -1.42 5.47
CA PHE A 26 -0.19 -0.13 4.92
C PHE A 26 0.09 -0.08 3.41
N GLU A 27 1.31 -0.41 3.00
CA GLU A 27 1.70 -0.35 1.60
C GLU A 27 0.84 -1.29 0.75
N LYS A 28 0.62 -2.49 1.25
CA LYS A 28 -0.18 -3.48 0.53
C LYS A 28 -1.59 -2.97 0.26
N ARG A 29 -2.24 -2.45 1.29
CA ARG A 29 -3.61 -1.96 1.16
C ARG A 29 -3.70 -0.69 0.33
N PHE A 30 -2.75 0.22 0.52
CA PHE A 30 -2.72 1.47 -0.21
C PHE A 30 -2.54 1.20 -1.71
N ILE A 31 -1.55 0.39 -2.06
CA ILE A 31 -1.27 0.07 -3.45
C ILE A 31 -2.44 -0.70 -4.08
N SER A 32 -3.01 -1.66 -3.35
CA SER A 32 -4.14 -2.44 -3.84
C SER A 32 -5.33 -1.55 -4.19
N GLN A 33 -5.62 -0.56 -3.36
CA GLN A 33 -6.74 0.34 -3.62
C GLN A 33 -6.48 1.21 -4.85
N VAL A 34 -5.26 1.69 -5.02
CA VAL A 34 -4.92 2.47 -6.20
C VAL A 34 -5.01 1.62 -7.46
N LEU A 35 -4.48 0.39 -7.41
CA LEU A 35 -4.55 -0.53 -8.55
C LEU A 35 -6.00 -0.82 -8.95
N ALA A 36 -6.88 -0.99 -7.97
CA ALA A 36 -8.29 -1.24 -8.24
C ALA A 36 -8.93 -0.06 -8.98
N LYS A 37 -8.55 1.16 -8.64
CA LYS A 37 -9.08 2.35 -9.29
C LYS A 37 -8.69 2.47 -10.75
N VAL A 38 -7.54 1.92 -11.12
CA VAL A 38 -7.01 2.04 -12.49
C VAL A 38 -7.00 0.70 -13.22
N ASP A 39 -7.75 -0.27 -12.72
CA ASP A 39 -7.88 -1.60 -13.32
C ASP A 39 -6.54 -2.29 -13.58
N GLY A 40 -5.61 -2.11 -12.66
CA GLY A 40 -4.30 -2.74 -12.72
C GLY A 40 -3.31 -2.07 -13.66
N ASN A 41 -3.63 -0.89 -14.18
CA ASN A 41 -2.73 -0.16 -15.06
C ASN A 41 -1.56 0.40 -14.25
N LEU A 42 -0.38 -0.20 -14.42
CA LEU A 42 0.79 0.15 -13.62
C LEU A 42 1.27 1.58 -13.80
N SER A 43 1.23 2.08 -15.04
CA SER A 43 1.66 3.45 -15.30
C SER A 43 0.77 4.46 -14.60
N LYS A 44 -0.54 4.27 -14.69
CA LYS A 44 -1.49 5.17 -14.03
C LYS A 44 -1.39 5.04 -12.50
N ALA A 45 -1.23 3.82 -11.99
CA ALA A 45 -1.08 3.61 -10.57
C ALA A 45 0.16 4.31 -10.03
N ALA A 46 1.29 4.19 -10.73
CA ALA A 46 2.52 4.84 -10.33
C ALA A 46 2.37 6.36 -10.29
N ASP A 47 1.65 6.92 -11.28
CA ASP A 47 1.38 8.36 -11.31
C ASP A 47 0.58 8.80 -10.08
N ILE A 48 -0.46 8.06 -9.75
CA ILE A 48 -1.29 8.39 -8.58
C ILE A 48 -0.48 8.26 -7.29
N LEU A 49 0.34 7.22 -7.21
CA LEU A 49 1.16 6.98 -6.02
C LEU A 49 2.34 7.93 -5.91
N GLY A 50 2.69 8.60 -7.00
CA GLY A 50 3.83 9.51 -7.00
C GLY A 50 5.17 8.81 -6.95
N ILE A 51 5.25 7.60 -7.48
CA ILE A 51 6.49 6.83 -7.50
C ILE A 51 6.77 6.35 -8.92
N HIS A 52 7.99 5.93 -9.16
CA HIS A 52 8.38 5.41 -10.45
C HIS A 52 7.74 4.04 -10.70
N ARG A 53 7.38 3.76 -11.94
CA ARG A 53 6.75 2.50 -12.31
C ARG A 53 7.59 1.29 -11.89
N ASN A 54 8.91 1.36 -12.05
CA ASN A 54 9.79 0.26 -11.65
C ASN A 54 9.77 0.05 -10.13
N THR A 55 9.68 1.13 -9.38
CA THR A 55 9.56 1.06 -7.92
C THR A 55 8.25 0.38 -7.54
N LEU A 56 7.17 0.74 -8.23
CA LEU A 56 5.87 0.11 -7.99
C LEU A 56 5.93 -1.40 -8.28
N SER A 57 6.50 -1.78 -9.42
CA SER A 57 6.62 -3.20 -9.77
C SER A 57 7.39 -3.98 -8.72
N ARG A 58 8.48 -3.40 -8.23
CA ARG A 58 9.30 -4.03 -7.20
C ARG A 58 8.53 -4.19 -5.90
N LYS A 59 7.82 -3.15 -5.49
CA LYS A 59 7.00 -3.21 -4.28
C LYS A 59 5.90 -4.26 -4.40
N MET A 60 5.28 -4.36 -5.57
CA MET A 60 4.25 -5.37 -5.80
C MET A 60 4.82 -6.78 -5.65
N ALA A 61 6.02 -7.01 -6.18
CA ALA A 61 6.67 -8.31 -6.03
C ALA A 61 6.99 -8.60 -4.56
N ASP A 62 7.54 -7.62 -3.86
CA ASP A 62 7.89 -7.77 -2.44
C ASP A 62 6.66 -8.01 -1.57
N LEU A 63 5.55 -7.35 -1.89
CA LEU A 63 4.31 -7.48 -1.14
C LEU A 63 3.45 -8.64 -1.65
N ARG A 64 3.89 -9.30 -2.69
CA ARG A 64 3.18 -10.41 -3.34
C ARG A 64 1.79 -10.00 -3.83
N LEU A 65 1.71 -8.80 -4.37
CA LEU A 65 0.47 -8.31 -4.98
C LEU A 65 0.41 -8.78 -6.42
N LYS A 66 -0.74 -9.28 -6.82
CA LYS A 66 -0.92 -9.76 -8.19
C LYS A 66 -1.41 -8.63 -9.07
N ARG A 67 -0.89 -8.61 -10.29
CA ARG A 67 -1.43 -7.72 -11.32
C ARG A 67 -2.76 -8.29 -11.77
N ARG A 68 -3.69 -7.42 -12.03
CA ARG A 68 -4.94 -7.88 -12.61
C ARG A 68 -4.70 -8.29 -14.06
N PRO A 69 -5.29 -9.41 -14.47
CA PRO A 69 -5.16 -9.84 -15.86
C PRO A 69 -5.85 -8.91 -16.83
#